data_7c43a19121c3285d75a2c36c3815ad59
#
_entry.id   7c43a19121c3285d75a2c36c3815ad59
#
_cell.length_a   1.000
_cell.length_b   1.000
_cell.length_c   1.000
_cell.angle_alpha   90.00
_cell.angle_beta   90.00
_cell.angle_gamma   90.00
#
_symmetry.space_group_name_H-M   'P 1'
#
loop_
_entity.id
_entity.type
_entity.pdbx_description
1 polymer ?
#
loop_
_entity_poly.entity_id
_entity_poly.type
_entity_poly.pdbx_seq_one_letter_code
_entity_poly.pdbx_strand_id
1 'polypeptide(L)'
;SVCHLNMRLSPTQINEFEKNGCLVIPNFLRLDVVESLNYEIEHLYSKFDINKHPMTKFMTEINGKHIGNKYFLESSDKIHYFFEPDAFDSKGMLTKPVDKSINKIGHGLHILDKNFKSITINSTISEICTQLGYRDPRALQSMVIIKQPGIGNEVPPHTDSEFLYTNPVTCLGFWFALENCTAKNGCLQIISGSHKMHTLKKRFVRDTEKGGTKFVHVNEPLKNWNSNVDHEKGENSWQKSSKYT
;
A
#
# COMPACT_ATOMS: atom_id res chain seq x y z
N SER A 1 9.03 -22.42 -6.10
CA SER A 1 8.00 -21.69 -5.33
C SER A 1 8.64 -20.46 -4.68
N VAL A 2 8.07 -19.32 -4.87
CA VAL A 2 8.56 -18.02 -4.32
C VAL A 2 8.26 -17.84 -2.83
N CYS A 3 7.26 -18.56 -2.33
CA CYS A 3 6.90 -18.63 -0.90
C CYS A 3 7.17 -20.02 -0.35
N HIS A 4 7.19 -20.18 0.97
CA HIS A 4 7.16 -21.50 1.57
C HIS A 4 5.96 -22.27 1.04
N LEU A 5 6.22 -23.45 0.43
CA LEU A 5 5.23 -24.28 -0.26
C LEU A 5 4.01 -24.56 0.63
N ASN A 6 2.81 -24.32 0.09
CA ASN A 6 1.53 -24.65 0.73
C ASN A 6 1.31 -24.08 2.14
N MET A 7 1.73 -22.83 2.35
CA MET A 7 1.43 -22.17 3.62
C MET A 7 -0.09 -21.94 3.76
N ARG A 8 -0.64 -22.45 4.84
CA ARG A 8 -2.01 -22.19 5.29
C ARG A 8 -1.96 -21.44 6.62
N LEU A 9 -2.86 -20.49 6.78
CA LEU A 9 -3.05 -19.86 8.09
C LEU A 9 -3.64 -20.86 9.07
N SER A 10 -3.11 -20.89 10.27
CA SER A 10 -3.71 -21.62 11.38
C SER A 10 -4.98 -20.91 11.87
N PRO A 11 -5.90 -21.61 12.55
CA PRO A 11 -7.08 -20.97 13.18
C PRO A 11 -6.68 -19.82 14.12
N THR A 12 -5.56 -19.94 14.83
CA THR A 12 -5.05 -18.88 15.70
C THR A 12 -4.65 -17.64 14.91
N GLN A 13 -3.98 -17.80 13.78
CA GLN A 13 -3.59 -16.69 12.90
C GLN A 13 -4.81 -15.99 12.27
N ILE A 14 -5.82 -16.75 11.87
CA ILE A 14 -7.08 -16.19 11.36
C ILE A 14 -7.76 -15.35 12.46
N ASN A 15 -7.88 -15.90 13.68
CA ASN A 15 -8.45 -15.17 14.82
C ASN A 15 -7.64 -13.92 15.18
N GLU A 16 -6.31 -13.97 15.09
CA GLU A 16 -5.43 -12.83 15.30
C GLU A 16 -5.69 -11.74 14.25
N PHE A 17 -5.76 -12.11 12.98
CA PHE A 17 -6.11 -11.19 11.90
C PHE A 17 -7.48 -10.54 12.11
N GLU A 18 -8.49 -11.32 12.42
CA GLU A 18 -9.84 -10.81 12.70
C GLU A 18 -9.89 -9.87 13.90
N LYS A 19 -9.14 -10.19 14.95
CA LYS A 19 -9.05 -9.36 16.17
C LYS A 19 -8.33 -8.05 15.92
N ASN A 20 -7.16 -8.11 15.27
CA ASN A 20 -6.21 -7.00 15.18
C ASN A 20 -6.34 -6.20 13.88
N GLY A 21 -6.97 -6.77 12.82
CA GLY A 21 -7.02 -6.18 11.48
C GLY A 21 -5.70 -6.30 10.72
N CYS A 22 -4.76 -7.02 11.28
CA CYS A 22 -3.46 -7.33 10.66
C CYS A 22 -2.90 -8.64 11.20
N LEU A 23 -2.03 -9.25 10.42
CA LEU A 23 -1.28 -10.45 10.78
C LEU A 23 0.15 -10.31 10.28
N VAL A 24 1.13 -10.54 11.14
CA VAL A 24 2.54 -10.60 10.74
C VAL A 24 2.93 -12.06 10.55
N ILE A 25 3.46 -12.38 9.38
CA ILE A 25 3.95 -13.72 9.03
C ILE A 25 5.47 -13.62 8.82
N PRO A 26 6.28 -13.96 9.82
CA PRO A 26 7.73 -13.89 9.72
C PRO A 26 8.26 -14.82 8.62
N ASN A 27 9.33 -14.40 7.94
CA ASN A 27 10.03 -15.19 6.92
C ASN A 27 9.12 -15.72 5.80
N PHE A 28 8.08 -14.95 5.45
CA PHE A 28 7.13 -15.34 4.41
C PHE A 28 7.80 -15.49 3.04
N LEU A 29 8.62 -14.54 2.64
CA LEU A 29 9.46 -14.63 1.46
C LEU A 29 10.81 -15.28 1.82
N ARG A 30 11.32 -16.11 0.93
CA ARG A 30 12.69 -16.62 1.01
C ARG A 30 13.69 -15.50 0.72
N LEU A 31 14.88 -15.58 1.30
CA LEU A 31 15.91 -14.55 1.11
C LEU A 31 16.34 -14.39 -0.34
N ASP A 32 16.48 -15.49 -1.09
CA ASP A 32 16.81 -15.44 -2.53
C ASP A 32 15.72 -14.73 -3.37
N VAL A 33 14.46 -14.82 -2.95
CA VAL A 33 13.36 -14.07 -3.57
C VAL A 33 13.47 -12.59 -3.25
N VAL A 34 13.76 -12.23 -2.00
CA VAL A 34 13.96 -10.83 -1.59
C VAL A 34 15.15 -10.22 -2.35
N GLU A 35 16.26 -10.93 -2.47
CA GLU A 35 17.42 -10.51 -3.25
C GLU A 35 17.07 -10.30 -4.74
N SER A 36 16.31 -11.23 -5.32
CA SER A 36 15.84 -11.10 -6.71
C SER A 36 14.93 -9.89 -6.92
N LEU A 37 14.06 -9.58 -5.96
CA LEU A 37 13.19 -8.40 -6.03
C LEU A 37 13.99 -7.09 -5.89
N ASN A 38 14.98 -7.06 -5.01
CA ASN A 38 15.86 -5.90 -4.87
C ASN A 38 16.70 -5.68 -6.14
N TYR A 39 17.20 -6.75 -6.75
CA TYR A 39 17.88 -6.66 -8.04
C TYR A 39 16.93 -6.12 -9.15
N GLU A 40 15.66 -6.55 -9.15
CA GLU A 40 14.68 -6.03 -10.12
C GLU A 40 14.37 -4.54 -9.89
N ILE A 41 14.36 -4.07 -8.65
CA ILE A 41 14.22 -2.64 -8.35
C ILE A 41 15.39 -1.85 -8.95
N GLU A 42 16.62 -2.30 -8.80
CA GLU A 42 17.79 -1.68 -9.43
C GLU A 42 17.69 -1.68 -10.96
N HIS A 43 17.18 -2.78 -11.53
CA HIS A 43 16.93 -2.87 -12.96
C HIS A 43 15.85 -1.89 -13.42
N LEU A 44 14.78 -1.72 -12.65
CA LEU A 44 13.75 -0.70 -12.93
C LEU A 44 14.34 0.72 -12.90
N TYR A 45 15.23 1.03 -11.96
CA TYR A 45 15.95 2.31 -11.94
C TYR A 45 16.79 2.51 -13.21
N SER A 46 17.47 1.47 -13.68
CA SER A 46 18.30 1.56 -14.89
C SER A 46 17.51 1.84 -16.17
N LYS A 47 16.24 1.47 -16.20
CA LYS A 47 15.31 1.73 -17.31
C LYS A 47 14.62 3.09 -17.24
N PHE A 48 14.73 3.78 -16.12
CA PHE A 48 14.07 5.04 -15.91
C PHE A 48 14.75 6.17 -16.69
N ASP A 49 13.98 6.83 -17.57
CA ASP A 49 14.43 7.99 -18.33
C ASP A 49 13.79 9.27 -17.78
N ILE A 50 14.58 10.03 -17.04
CA ILE A 50 14.13 11.28 -16.42
C ILE A 50 13.67 12.32 -17.44
N ASN A 51 14.21 12.29 -18.66
CA ASN A 51 13.84 13.26 -19.72
C ASN A 51 12.43 13.03 -20.27
N LYS A 52 11.91 11.81 -20.11
CA LYS A 52 10.54 11.43 -20.50
C LYS A 52 9.55 11.53 -19.35
N HIS A 53 10.03 11.77 -18.13
CA HIS A 53 9.21 11.80 -16.93
C HIS A 53 8.62 13.20 -16.73
N PRO A 54 7.31 13.33 -16.39
CA PRO A 54 6.68 14.61 -16.15
C PRO A 54 7.07 15.26 -14.81
N MET A 55 8.09 14.77 -14.14
CA MET A 55 8.57 15.23 -12.82
C MET A 55 7.47 15.20 -11.76
N THR A 56 6.64 14.18 -11.79
CA THR A 56 5.51 14.04 -10.89
C THR A 56 5.95 13.75 -9.47
N LYS A 57 5.69 14.70 -8.58
CA LYS A 57 5.82 14.55 -7.13
C LYS A 57 4.66 13.72 -6.62
N PHE A 58 4.95 12.71 -5.80
CA PHE A 58 3.91 12.03 -5.05
C PHE A 58 3.68 12.81 -3.76
N MET A 59 2.53 13.46 -3.65
CA MET A 59 2.13 14.15 -2.44
C MET A 59 0.94 13.43 -1.82
N THR A 60 1.14 12.88 -0.62
CA THR A 60 0.06 12.50 0.27
C THR A 60 -0.33 13.75 1.06
N GLU A 61 -1.35 14.48 0.63
CA GLU A 61 -1.77 15.68 1.34
C GLU A 61 -2.65 15.37 2.54
N ILE A 62 -2.27 15.95 3.68
CA ILE A 62 -3.03 15.95 4.93
C ILE A 62 -4.30 16.82 4.80
N ASN A 63 -4.34 17.76 3.85
CA ASN A 63 -5.38 18.81 3.74
C ASN A 63 -6.45 18.57 2.67
N GLY A 64 -6.61 17.35 2.17
CA GLY A 64 -7.73 16.98 1.27
C GLY A 64 -7.63 17.50 -0.16
N LYS A 65 -6.53 18.14 -0.56
CA LYS A 65 -6.25 18.53 -1.94
C LYS A 65 -5.31 17.54 -2.60
N HIS A 66 -5.78 16.33 -2.82
CA HIS A 66 -5.08 15.40 -3.67
C HIS A 66 -5.28 15.80 -5.13
N ILE A 67 -4.37 16.58 -5.68
CA ILE A 67 -4.37 16.86 -7.12
C ILE A 67 -3.76 15.64 -7.80
N GLY A 68 -4.63 14.68 -8.15
CA GLY A 68 -4.23 13.58 -9.01
C GLY A 68 -3.94 14.12 -10.40
N ASN A 69 -2.69 14.20 -10.79
CA ASN A 69 -2.37 14.52 -12.17
C ASN A 69 -2.63 13.29 -13.07
N LYS A 70 -2.63 13.52 -14.37
CA LYS A 70 -2.86 12.49 -15.38
C LYS A 70 -1.90 11.30 -15.23
N TYR A 71 -0.64 11.56 -14.91
CA TYR A 71 0.39 10.52 -14.74
C TYR A 71 0.05 9.55 -13.60
N PHE A 72 -0.44 10.05 -12.46
CA PHE A 72 -0.92 9.22 -11.36
C PHE A 72 -2.20 8.45 -11.72
N LEU A 73 -3.19 9.14 -12.31
CA LEU A 73 -4.48 8.55 -12.65
C LEU A 73 -4.39 7.43 -13.70
N GLU A 74 -3.36 7.46 -14.54
CA GLU A 74 -3.11 6.48 -15.60
C GLU A 74 -2.06 5.43 -15.22
N SER A 75 -1.69 5.33 -13.95
CA SER A 75 -0.62 4.44 -13.51
C SER A 75 -1.06 3.01 -13.16
N SER A 76 -2.36 2.73 -13.13
CA SER A 76 -2.90 1.43 -12.67
C SER A 76 -2.44 0.23 -13.49
N ASP A 77 -2.21 0.43 -14.78
CA ASP A 77 -1.76 -0.57 -15.76
C ASP A 77 -0.34 -0.28 -16.31
N LYS A 78 0.44 0.51 -15.59
CA LYS A 78 1.78 0.94 -15.97
C LYS A 78 2.76 0.80 -14.81
N ILE A 79 4.05 0.86 -15.12
CA ILE A 79 5.12 1.01 -14.14
C ILE A 79 5.56 2.47 -14.18
N HIS A 80 5.05 3.27 -13.24
CA HIS A 80 5.35 4.67 -13.08
C HIS A 80 6.22 4.91 -11.85
N TYR A 81 6.98 6.00 -11.87
CA TYR A 81 7.92 6.40 -10.83
C TYR A 81 7.46 7.70 -10.21
N PHE A 82 7.46 7.77 -8.89
CA PHE A 82 7.01 8.93 -8.14
C PHE A 82 8.12 9.40 -7.21
N PHE A 83 8.43 10.68 -7.25
CA PHE A 83 9.51 11.27 -6.46
C PHE A 83 9.05 11.66 -5.06
N GLU A 84 9.99 11.66 -4.11
CA GLU A 84 9.78 12.32 -2.82
C GLU A 84 9.56 13.83 -3.05
N PRO A 85 8.62 14.46 -2.34
CA PRO A 85 8.39 15.90 -2.45
C PRO A 85 9.65 16.72 -2.18
N ASP A 86 10.43 16.32 -1.16
CA ASP A 86 11.66 17.00 -0.73
C ASP A 86 12.90 16.66 -1.59
N ALA A 87 12.70 15.88 -2.66
CA ALA A 87 13.77 15.62 -3.61
C ALA A 87 14.10 16.82 -4.53
N PHE A 88 13.25 17.85 -4.54
CA PHE A 88 13.39 19.00 -5.44
C PHE A 88 13.75 20.28 -4.68
N ASP A 89 14.59 21.08 -5.28
CA ASP A 89 14.89 22.44 -4.79
C ASP A 89 13.76 23.43 -5.15
N SER A 90 13.92 24.69 -4.76
CA SER A 90 12.96 25.76 -5.05
C SER A 90 12.78 26.05 -6.55
N LYS A 91 13.73 25.60 -7.40
CA LYS A 91 13.68 25.73 -8.86
C LYS A 91 13.07 24.48 -9.52
N GLY A 92 12.70 23.47 -8.75
CA GLY A 92 12.16 22.22 -9.25
C GLY A 92 13.19 21.24 -9.81
N MET A 93 14.48 21.44 -9.45
CA MET A 93 15.57 20.53 -9.85
C MET A 93 15.80 19.47 -8.77
N LEU A 94 16.12 18.23 -9.18
CA LEU A 94 16.51 17.19 -8.24
C LEU A 94 17.78 17.58 -7.47
N THR A 95 17.74 17.43 -6.15
CA THR A 95 18.85 17.70 -5.24
C THR A 95 19.73 16.47 -4.99
N LYS A 96 19.26 15.29 -5.41
CA LYS A 96 19.94 14.00 -5.26
C LYS A 96 19.82 13.19 -6.56
N PRO A 97 20.64 12.14 -6.75
CA PRO A 97 20.48 11.19 -7.85
C PRO A 97 19.07 10.59 -7.89
N VAL A 98 18.62 10.17 -9.07
CA VAL A 98 17.26 9.67 -9.31
C VAL A 98 16.90 8.52 -8.38
N ASP A 99 17.78 7.51 -8.23
CA ASP A 99 17.61 6.36 -7.36
C ASP A 99 17.49 6.72 -5.86
N LYS A 100 18.00 7.90 -5.48
CA LYS A 100 17.89 8.47 -4.11
C LYS A 100 16.76 9.49 -3.97
N SER A 101 15.94 9.66 -4.99
CA SER A 101 14.88 10.66 -5.06
C SER A 101 13.48 10.04 -5.25
N ILE A 102 13.40 8.78 -5.67
CA ILE A 102 12.14 8.08 -5.89
C ILE A 102 11.54 7.61 -4.57
N ASN A 103 10.28 7.94 -4.34
CA ASN A 103 9.44 7.49 -3.23
C ASN A 103 8.79 6.15 -3.53
N LYS A 104 8.29 5.99 -4.77
CA LYS A 104 7.41 4.88 -5.13
C LYS A 104 7.55 4.49 -6.59
N ILE A 105 7.46 3.18 -6.86
CA ILE A 105 7.29 2.61 -8.20
C ILE A 105 5.97 1.83 -8.20
N GLY A 106 5.05 2.12 -9.09
CA GLY A 106 3.72 1.48 -9.15
C GLY A 106 2.93 1.92 -10.39
N HIS A 107 1.77 1.39 -10.61
CA HIS A 107 0.96 0.53 -9.74
C HIS A 107 0.63 -0.81 -10.42
N GLY A 108 1.25 -1.10 -11.58
CA GLY A 108 1.01 -2.30 -12.38
C GLY A 108 2.09 -3.38 -12.27
N LEU A 109 2.95 -3.36 -11.25
CA LEU A 109 4.05 -4.32 -11.10
C LEU A 109 3.59 -5.78 -11.12
N HIS A 110 2.47 -6.10 -10.48
CA HIS A 110 1.88 -7.45 -10.43
C HIS A 110 1.41 -7.99 -11.78
N ILE A 111 1.31 -7.14 -12.80
CA ILE A 111 0.91 -7.52 -14.17
C ILE A 111 2.13 -7.50 -15.09
N LEU A 112 2.93 -6.43 -15.00
CA LEU A 112 3.93 -6.06 -16.01
C LEU A 112 5.34 -6.58 -15.68
N ASP A 113 5.61 -6.88 -14.41
CA ASP A 113 6.90 -7.41 -13.97
C ASP A 113 6.78 -8.85 -13.49
N LYS A 114 7.61 -9.76 -14.06
CA LYS A 114 7.54 -11.19 -13.77
C LYS A 114 7.88 -11.53 -12.30
N ASN A 115 8.82 -10.80 -11.69
CA ASN A 115 9.28 -11.09 -10.34
C ASN A 115 8.20 -10.63 -9.33
N PHE A 116 7.67 -9.42 -9.48
CA PHE A 116 6.56 -8.92 -8.66
C PHE A 116 5.26 -9.68 -8.89
N LYS A 117 4.98 -10.10 -10.13
CA LYS A 117 3.84 -10.98 -10.42
C LYS A 117 3.94 -12.29 -9.67
N SER A 118 5.12 -12.89 -9.60
CA SER A 118 5.33 -14.20 -8.97
C SER A 118 5.04 -14.20 -7.46
N ILE A 119 5.28 -13.11 -6.76
CA ILE A 119 4.97 -12.96 -5.32
C ILE A 119 3.54 -12.51 -5.07
N THR A 120 2.88 -11.88 -6.05
CA THR A 120 1.52 -11.35 -5.91
C THR A 120 0.47 -12.36 -6.36
N ILE A 121 0.67 -12.98 -7.53
CA ILE A 121 -0.32 -13.89 -8.15
C ILE A 121 0.21 -15.32 -8.09
N ASN A 122 -0.07 -16.00 -6.99
CA ASN A 122 0.32 -17.38 -6.77
C ASN A 122 -0.69 -18.12 -5.87
N SER A 123 -0.55 -19.45 -5.80
CA SER A 123 -1.47 -20.29 -5.04
C SER A 123 -1.47 -20.01 -3.52
N THR A 124 -0.34 -19.63 -2.95
CA THR A 124 -0.24 -19.33 -1.51
C THR A 124 -1.03 -18.07 -1.15
N ILE A 125 -0.89 -16.99 -1.92
CA ILE A 125 -1.67 -15.76 -1.72
C ILE A 125 -3.16 -16.03 -1.94
N SER A 126 -3.52 -16.78 -2.98
CA SER A 126 -4.91 -17.16 -3.24
C SER A 126 -5.50 -17.98 -2.10
N GLU A 127 -4.76 -18.93 -1.56
CA GLU A 127 -5.20 -19.77 -0.41
C GLU A 127 -5.40 -18.91 0.86
N ILE A 128 -4.48 -18.00 1.17
CA ILE A 128 -4.64 -17.07 2.30
C ILE A 128 -5.91 -16.23 2.13
N CYS A 129 -6.13 -15.67 0.94
CA CYS A 129 -7.35 -14.92 0.66
C CYS A 129 -8.61 -15.77 0.89
N THR A 130 -8.61 -17.01 0.40
CA THR A 130 -9.73 -17.94 0.56
C THR A 130 -10.00 -18.26 2.03
N GLN A 131 -8.94 -18.50 2.82
CA GLN A 131 -9.06 -18.73 4.26
C GLN A 131 -9.60 -17.52 5.02
N LEU A 132 -9.33 -16.31 4.53
CA LEU A 132 -9.88 -15.07 5.05
C LEU A 132 -11.27 -14.72 4.50
N GLY A 133 -11.91 -15.65 3.75
CA GLY A 133 -13.28 -15.54 3.27
C GLY A 133 -13.47 -14.88 1.90
N TYR A 134 -12.41 -14.56 1.17
CA TYR A 134 -12.51 -14.00 -0.18
C TYR A 134 -12.82 -15.10 -1.19
N ARG A 135 -13.87 -14.92 -2.02
CA ARG A 135 -14.30 -15.89 -3.03
C ARG A 135 -13.57 -15.72 -4.38
N ASP A 136 -13.35 -14.49 -4.79
CA ASP A 136 -12.69 -14.13 -6.07
C ASP A 136 -11.73 -12.96 -5.81
N PRO A 137 -10.60 -13.20 -5.13
CA PRO A 137 -9.64 -12.14 -4.82
C PRO A 137 -8.97 -11.65 -6.10
N ARG A 138 -8.87 -10.32 -6.22
CA ARG A 138 -8.26 -9.68 -7.39
C ARG A 138 -7.20 -8.69 -6.95
N ALA A 139 -5.99 -8.80 -7.50
CA ALA A 139 -4.95 -7.81 -7.32
C ALA A 139 -5.29 -6.57 -8.15
N LEU A 140 -5.55 -5.45 -7.49
CA LEU A 140 -5.92 -4.20 -8.13
C LEU A 140 -4.73 -3.30 -8.41
N GLN A 141 -3.76 -3.30 -7.52
CA GLN A 141 -2.52 -2.53 -7.66
C GLN A 141 -1.40 -3.18 -6.86
N SER A 142 -0.19 -2.84 -7.23
CA SER A 142 1.03 -3.19 -6.51
C SER A 142 2.05 -2.08 -6.64
N MET A 143 2.83 -1.86 -5.58
CA MET A 143 3.84 -0.83 -5.56
C MET A 143 5.03 -1.24 -4.71
N VAL A 144 6.19 -0.72 -5.06
CA VAL A 144 7.35 -0.67 -4.18
C VAL A 144 7.39 0.71 -3.56
N ILE A 145 7.48 0.77 -2.24
CA ILE A 145 7.67 2.02 -1.50
C ILE A 145 9.11 2.05 -0.97
N ILE A 146 9.81 3.12 -1.30
CA ILE A 146 11.19 3.33 -0.92
C ILE A 146 11.25 4.42 0.15
N LYS A 147 11.78 4.09 1.32
CA LYS A 147 11.97 5.06 2.41
C LYS A 147 13.35 5.69 2.30
N GLN A 148 13.45 6.76 1.52
CA GLN A 148 14.71 7.44 1.25
C GLN A 148 15.29 8.10 2.51
N PRO A 149 16.58 7.84 2.85
CA PRO A 149 17.21 8.49 3.99
C PRO A 149 17.25 10.02 3.84
N GLY A 150 16.80 10.71 4.87
CA GLY A 150 16.90 12.17 4.98
C GLY A 150 15.88 13.00 4.19
N ILE A 151 15.15 12.39 3.23
CA ILE A 151 14.11 13.09 2.45
C ILE A 151 12.79 12.30 2.40
N GLY A 152 12.75 11.08 2.93
CA GLY A 152 11.54 10.26 2.97
C GLY A 152 10.49 10.85 3.89
N ASN A 153 9.31 11.13 3.37
CA ASN A 153 8.22 11.69 4.13
C ASN A 153 7.43 10.64 4.91
N GLU A 154 6.85 11.06 6.01
CA GLU A 154 5.91 10.26 6.77
C GLU A 154 4.63 10.07 5.96
N VAL A 155 4.09 8.85 5.95
CA VAL A 155 2.75 8.58 5.44
C VAL A 155 1.78 8.69 6.62
N PRO A 156 0.82 9.64 6.58
CA PRO A 156 -0.13 9.81 7.68
C PRO A 156 -1.02 8.58 7.85
N PRO A 157 -1.56 8.35 9.06
CA PRO A 157 -2.51 7.28 9.30
C PRO A 157 -3.69 7.34 8.34
N HIS A 158 -4.00 6.23 7.68
CA HIS A 158 -5.10 6.11 6.73
C HIS A 158 -5.60 4.67 6.67
N THR A 159 -6.70 4.45 5.99
CA THR A 159 -7.18 3.13 5.59
C THR A 159 -7.16 3.02 4.07
N ASP A 160 -6.63 1.93 3.53
CA ASP A 160 -6.57 1.71 2.09
C ASP A 160 -7.96 1.69 1.45
N SER A 161 -8.98 1.29 2.21
CA SER A 161 -10.38 1.28 1.77
C SER A 161 -10.95 2.67 1.44
N GLU A 162 -10.34 3.77 1.92
CA GLU A 162 -10.71 5.12 1.50
C GLU A 162 -10.35 5.38 0.04
N PHE A 163 -9.25 4.76 -0.44
CA PHE A 163 -8.71 4.89 -1.79
C PHE A 163 -9.21 3.78 -2.72
N LEU A 164 -9.31 2.56 -2.22
CA LEU A 164 -9.76 1.36 -2.92
C LEU A 164 -11.14 0.95 -2.39
N TYR A 165 -12.09 1.84 -2.58
CA TYR A 165 -13.42 1.71 -2.01
C TYR A 165 -14.23 0.59 -2.65
N THR A 166 -14.84 -0.25 -1.79
CA THR A 166 -15.87 -1.24 -2.17
C THR A 166 -17.01 -1.21 -1.15
N ASN A 167 -18.19 -1.70 -1.54
CA ASN A 167 -19.32 -1.91 -0.63
C ASN A 167 -19.87 -3.33 -0.84
N PRO A 168 -19.70 -4.23 0.14
CA PRO A 168 -19.02 -4.04 1.44
C PRO A 168 -17.53 -3.77 1.29
N VAL A 169 -16.89 -3.26 2.35
CA VAL A 169 -15.44 -3.01 2.39
C VAL A 169 -14.69 -4.33 2.32
N THR A 170 -13.90 -4.53 1.26
CA THR A 170 -13.18 -5.79 0.98
C THR A 170 -11.69 -5.58 0.68
N CYS A 171 -11.15 -4.38 0.91
CA CYS A 171 -9.75 -4.11 0.64
C CYS A 171 -8.86 -4.93 1.60
N LEU A 172 -7.96 -5.72 1.03
CA LEU A 172 -6.93 -6.49 1.74
C LEU A 172 -5.56 -6.12 1.18
N GLY A 173 -4.65 -5.73 2.05
CA GLY A 173 -3.27 -5.42 1.69
C GLY A 173 -2.32 -6.56 2.07
N PHE A 174 -1.43 -6.92 1.14
CA PHE A 174 -0.25 -7.75 1.42
C PHE A 174 0.98 -6.85 1.38
N TRP A 175 1.65 -6.70 2.51
CA TRP A 175 2.85 -5.89 2.64
C TRP A 175 4.05 -6.81 2.83
N PHE A 176 5.05 -6.71 1.96
CA PHE A 176 6.27 -7.51 1.99
C PHE A 176 7.47 -6.66 2.36
N ALA A 177 8.19 -7.05 3.40
CA ALA A 177 9.47 -6.45 3.73
C ALA A 177 10.55 -6.93 2.75
N LEU A 178 11.24 -6.00 2.10
CA LEU A 178 12.36 -6.28 1.19
C LEU A 178 13.72 -6.00 1.82
N GLU A 179 13.72 -5.58 3.10
CA GLU A 179 14.87 -5.42 3.98
C GLU A 179 14.43 -5.56 5.44
N ASN A 180 15.35 -5.52 6.38
CA ASN A 180 15.01 -5.48 7.80
C ASN A 180 14.33 -4.16 8.16
N CYS A 181 13.02 -4.20 8.35
CA CYS A 181 12.20 -3.03 8.65
C CYS A 181 12.14 -2.78 10.15
N THR A 182 12.56 -1.61 10.57
CA THR A 182 12.60 -1.17 11.97
C THR A 182 12.00 0.21 12.12
N ALA A 183 11.72 0.63 13.35
CA ALA A 183 11.25 1.99 13.62
C ALA A 183 12.25 3.09 13.19
N LYS A 184 13.52 2.74 12.96
CA LYS A 184 14.57 3.67 12.55
C LYS A 184 14.63 3.89 11.05
N ASN A 185 14.12 2.96 10.24
CA ASN A 185 14.13 3.04 8.78
C ASN A 185 12.74 3.12 8.15
N GLY A 186 11.73 3.56 8.92
CA GLY A 186 10.41 3.86 8.39
C GLY A 186 9.50 2.65 8.19
N CYS A 187 9.58 1.64 9.08
CA CYS A 187 8.68 0.49 9.03
C CYS A 187 7.21 0.90 9.14
N LEU A 188 6.33 0.03 8.64
CA LEU A 188 4.89 0.18 8.79
C LEU A 188 4.48 0.22 10.26
N GLN A 189 3.53 1.09 10.60
CA GLN A 189 2.91 1.19 11.92
C GLN A 189 1.42 0.93 11.79
N ILE A 190 0.85 0.15 12.71
CA ILE A 190 -0.55 -0.26 12.69
C ILE A 190 -1.20 0.01 14.04
N ILE A 191 -2.45 0.47 14.03
CA ILE A 191 -3.29 0.55 15.22
C ILE A 191 -4.12 -0.72 15.27
N SER A 192 -3.76 -1.62 16.20
CA SER A 192 -4.44 -2.90 16.37
C SER A 192 -5.93 -2.71 16.64
N GLY A 193 -6.78 -3.44 15.90
CA GLY A 193 -8.23 -3.39 16.04
C GLY A 193 -8.91 -2.17 15.41
N SER A 194 -8.16 -1.25 14.79
CA SER A 194 -8.72 -0.03 14.21
C SER A 194 -9.75 -0.27 13.11
N HIS A 195 -9.65 -1.38 12.39
CA HIS A 195 -10.64 -1.79 11.37
C HIS A 195 -12.06 -2.02 11.94
N LYS A 196 -12.17 -2.27 13.24
CA LYS A 196 -13.47 -2.41 13.95
C LYS A 196 -13.97 -1.10 14.53
N MET A 197 -13.06 -0.16 14.82
CA MET A 197 -13.37 1.11 15.46
C MET A 197 -13.63 2.24 14.46
N HIS A 198 -13.07 2.11 13.26
CA HIS A 198 -13.11 3.15 12.25
C HIS A 198 -14.23 2.89 11.24
N THR A 199 -15.21 3.79 11.21
CA THR A 199 -16.21 3.82 10.15
C THR A 199 -15.67 4.62 8.98
N LEU A 200 -15.69 4.05 7.79
CA LEU A 200 -15.26 4.75 6.57
C LEU A 200 -16.20 5.93 6.29
N LYS A 201 -15.69 7.15 6.46
CA LYS A 201 -16.49 8.39 6.32
C LYS A 201 -16.32 9.05 4.95
N LYS A 202 -15.27 8.74 4.23
CA LYS A 202 -14.93 9.34 2.94
C LYS A 202 -14.36 8.29 2.00
N ARG A 203 -14.47 8.56 0.70
CA ARG A 203 -13.83 7.77 -0.34
C ARG A 203 -13.23 8.65 -1.42
N PHE A 204 -12.15 8.19 -2.00
CA PHE A 204 -11.41 8.83 -3.07
C PHE A 204 -12.12 8.58 -4.41
N VAL A 205 -12.35 9.62 -5.19
CA VAL A 205 -13.02 9.54 -6.49
C VAL A 205 -12.34 10.46 -7.51
N ARG A 206 -12.55 10.17 -8.78
CA ARG A 206 -12.18 11.11 -9.85
C ARG A 206 -13.12 12.33 -9.77
N ASP A 207 -12.55 13.52 -9.92
CA ASP A 207 -13.33 14.75 -10.06
C ASP A 207 -13.58 14.99 -11.55
N THR A 208 -14.79 14.65 -12.01
CA THR A 208 -15.17 14.80 -13.42
C THR A 208 -15.49 16.24 -13.79
N GLU A 209 -15.71 17.13 -12.83
CA GLU A 209 -16.05 18.53 -13.07
C GLU A 209 -14.80 19.40 -13.19
N LYS A 210 -13.84 19.21 -12.25
CA LYS A 210 -12.63 20.04 -12.16
C LYS A 210 -11.37 19.34 -12.68
N GLY A 211 -11.48 18.06 -13.02
CA GLY A 211 -10.34 17.19 -13.28
C GLY A 211 -9.60 16.78 -12.00
N GLY A 212 -8.78 15.73 -12.09
CA GLY A 212 -8.03 15.20 -10.95
C GLY A 212 -8.88 14.32 -10.05
N THR A 213 -8.71 14.47 -8.75
CA THR A 213 -9.34 13.61 -7.73
C THR A 213 -9.80 14.40 -6.53
N LYS A 214 -10.80 13.87 -5.81
CA LYS A 214 -11.32 14.45 -4.57
C LYS A 214 -11.79 13.35 -3.62
N PHE A 215 -11.92 13.69 -2.34
CA PHE A 215 -12.67 12.86 -1.39
C PHE A 215 -14.13 13.30 -1.36
N VAL A 216 -15.03 12.32 -1.35
CA VAL A 216 -16.46 12.53 -1.10
C VAL A 216 -16.89 11.77 0.13
N HIS A 217 -17.89 12.29 0.85
CA HIS A 217 -18.43 11.62 2.02
C HIS A 217 -19.16 10.34 1.62
N VAL A 218 -19.08 9.33 2.49
CA VAL A 218 -19.87 8.11 2.42
C VAL A 218 -21.09 8.31 3.33
N ASN A 219 -22.27 8.44 2.72
CA ASN A 219 -23.51 8.80 3.42
C ASN A 219 -24.17 7.64 4.16
N GLU A 220 -23.76 6.39 3.88
CA GLU A 220 -24.31 5.20 4.53
C GLU A 220 -23.21 4.48 5.31
N PRO A 221 -23.52 3.97 6.51
CA PRO A 221 -22.58 3.12 7.23
C PRO A 221 -22.31 1.88 6.40
N LEU A 222 -21.05 1.67 6.04
CA LEU A 222 -20.62 0.50 5.28
C LEU A 222 -20.75 -0.73 6.17
N LYS A 223 -21.38 -1.78 5.63
CA LYS A 223 -21.32 -3.10 6.24
C LYS A 223 -19.90 -3.61 6.14
N ASN A 224 -19.28 -3.85 7.28
CA ASN A 224 -18.03 -4.60 7.30
C ASN A 224 -18.30 -6.01 6.78
N TRP A 225 -17.35 -6.57 6.06
CA TRP A 225 -17.40 -7.92 5.50
C TRP A 225 -17.86 -8.99 6.52
N ASN A 226 -17.47 -8.85 7.80
CA ASN A 226 -17.79 -9.73 8.91
C ASN A 226 -18.78 -9.09 9.91
N SER A 227 -19.87 -8.47 9.47
CA SER A 227 -20.82 -7.76 10.32
C SER A 227 -21.73 -8.64 11.20
N ASN A 228 -21.17 -9.67 11.83
CA ASN A 228 -21.80 -10.36 12.97
C ASN A 228 -21.34 -9.80 14.32
N VAL A 229 -20.65 -8.66 14.35
CA VAL A 229 -20.17 -8.03 15.58
C VAL A 229 -20.84 -6.68 15.74
N ASP A 230 -21.67 -6.54 16.78
CA ASP A 230 -22.29 -5.28 17.19
C ASP A 230 -21.23 -4.21 17.49
N HIS A 231 -21.32 -3.07 16.80
CA HIS A 231 -20.46 -1.92 17.04
C HIS A 231 -21.05 -1.04 18.13
N GLU A 232 -20.64 -1.24 19.35
CA GLU A 232 -20.80 -0.20 20.37
C GLU A 232 -19.75 0.91 20.21
N LYS A 233 -20.23 2.13 20.42
CA LYS A 233 -19.58 3.42 20.22
C LYS A 233 -18.20 3.51 20.88
N GLY A 234 -17.15 3.70 20.10
CA GLY A 234 -15.83 4.07 20.59
C GLY A 234 -15.45 5.48 20.14
N GLU A 235 -15.22 6.35 21.10
CA GLU A 235 -14.75 7.73 20.90
C GLU A 235 -13.31 7.78 20.37
N ASN A 236 -13.04 8.83 19.59
CA ASN A 236 -11.75 9.12 18.94
C ASN A 236 -10.60 9.23 19.95
N SER A 237 -9.77 8.21 20.04
CA SER A 237 -8.45 8.34 20.62
C SER A 237 -7.41 7.64 19.76
N TRP A 238 -6.75 8.39 18.91
CA TRP A 238 -5.54 7.98 18.21
C TRP A 238 -4.41 7.90 19.24
N GLN A 239 -4.31 6.80 19.95
CA GLN A 239 -3.14 6.53 20.79
C GLN A 239 -2.11 5.76 19.94
N LYS A 240 -0.89 6.29 19.90
CA LYS A 240 0.28 5.60 19.35
C LYS A 240 0.46 4.28 20.09
N SER A 241 0.05 3.17 19.51
CA SER A 241 0.21 1.88 20.15
C SER A 241 0.84 0.84 19.23
N SER A 242 1.75 0.14 19.86
CA SER A 242 2.45 -1.09 19.51
C SER A 242 3.21 -1.14 18.18
N LYS A 243 4.51 -1.05 18.37
CA LYS A 243 5.58 -1.41 17.45
C LYS A 243 5.56 -2.91 17.23
N TYR A 244 5.41 -3.35 16.00
CA TYR A 244 5.85 -4.68 15.61
C TYR A 244 7.30 -4.56 15.11
N THR A 245 8.22 -5.13 15.86
CA THR A 245 9.61 -5.37 15.45
C THR A 245 9.71 -6.72 14.77
#